data_8d9b1cd50a42bc2d0f0780ca088b3dd5
#
_entry.id   8d9b1cd50a42bc2d0f0780ca088b3dd5
#
_cell.length_a   1.000
_cell.length_b   1.000
_cell.length_c   1.000
_cell.angle_alpha   90.00
_cell.angle_beta   90.00
_cell.angle_gamma   90.00
#
_symmetry.space_group_name_H-M   'P 1'
#
loop_
_entity.id
_entity.type
_entity.pdbx_description
1 polymer ?
#
loop_
_entity_poly.entity_id
_entity_poly.type
_entity_poly.pdbx_seq_one_letter_code
_entity_poly.pdbx_strand_id
1 'polypeptide(L)'
;MSLITLFSAPKPFTDPHIATIQRNAIQSWTLLPAVEVILIGRETGLAETGRELGVKHIPDVAVNQSATPLISSMFQLARENSQSDLLCIINADMILMSDFVEVVKLTLESDALPSKRQERDPALQKFVLLSQRWDLDITQPIEFSEGWQDRLSAIVQLQGSLHRPAGSDFFLFPVSTFHDIPDFTIGRAGWDNWMIYKARREGWPVIDCTPSLMVIHQNHDYSHLPGGKPHYEHPDTNENIRLAGGQANIRYTILDATHQLAADGKLVRPKMTSARFTRKLELFLRTVFFFLPERTLENLARPKRWKKRILKILGKR
;
A
#
# COMPACT_ATOMS: atom_id res chain seq x y z
N MET A 1 -8.90 2.43 23.98
CA MET A 1 -8.83 1.34 22.99
C MET A 1 -8.29 1.91 21.70
N SER A 2 -7.38 1.22 21.04
CA SER A 2 -6.88 1.62 19.72
C SER A 2 -7.96 1.39 18.66
N LEU A 3 -8.08 2.33 17.71
CA LEU A 3 -8.98 2.22 16.55
C LEU A 3 -8.33 1.40 15.44
N ILE A 4 -7.01 1.55 15.28
CA ILE A 4 -6.23 1.00 14.17
C ILE A 4 -5.02 0.28 14.73
N THR A 5 -4.72 -0.91 14.21
CA THR A 5 -3.43 -1.56 14.39
C THR A 5 -2.64 -1.51 13.07
N LEU A 6 -1.55 -0.75 13.09
CA LEU A 6 -0.55 -0.77 12.02
C LEU A 6 0.37 -1.96 12.21
N PHE A 7 0.62 -2.73 11.16
CA PHE A 7 1.60 -3.80 11.22
C PHE A 7 2.52 -3.78 10.00
N SER A 8 3.79 -4.08 10.25
CA SER A 8 4.85 -4.00 9.25
C SER A 8 5.92 -5.05 9.50
N ALA A 9 6.62 -5.45 8.43
CA ALA A 9 7.85 -6.24 8.51
C ALA A 9 9.01 -5.40 7.96
N PRO A 10 9.72 -4.66 8.82
CA PRO A 10 10.87 -3.85 8.43
C PRO A 10 12.01 -4.69 7.87
N LYS A 11 12.88 -4.07 7.06
CA LYS A 11 14.16 -4.64 6.64
C LYS A 11 15.14 -4.62 7.81
N PRO A 12 16.27 -5.37 7.74
CA PRO A 12 17.34 -5.27 8.74
C PRO A 12 17.81 -3.83 8.94
N PHE A 13 18.07 -3.45 10.19
CA PHE A 13 18.57 -2.12 10.58
C PHE A 13 20.09 -2.00 10.48
N THR A 14 20.71 -2.77 9.60
CA THR A 14 22.17 -2.83 9.42
C THR A 14 22.70 -1.76 8.47
N ASP A 15 21.92 -1.31 7.51
CA ASP A 15 22.26 -0.18 6.65
C ASP A 15 21.81 1.12 7.34
N PRO A 16 22.72 2.12 7.50
CA PRO A 16 22.40 3.36 8.22
C PRO A 16 21.24 4.15 7.62
N HIS A 17 21.13 4.19 6.28
CA HIS A 17 20.04 4.91 5.61
C HIS A 17 18.71 4.20 5.80
N ILE A 18 18.68 2.87 5.58
CA ILE A 18 17.48 2.06 5.82
C ILE A 18 17.05 2.13 7.28
N ALA A 19 17.99 2.06 8.22
CA ALA A 19 17.69 2.19 9.64
C ALA A 19 17.07 3.57 9.97
N THR A 20 17.60 4.64 9.38
CA THR A 20 17.07 6.01 9.57
C THR A 20 15.64 6.13 9.06
N ILE A 21 15.37 5.75 7.80
CA ILE A 21 14.04 5.91 7.22
C ILE A 21 12.99 5.03 7.91
N GLN A 22 13.35 3.81 8.32
CA GLN A 22 12.45 2.95 9.07
C GLN A 22 12.15 3.49 10.47
N ARG A 23 13.15 4.03 11.17
CA ARG A 23 12.94 4.68 12.48
C ARG A 23 12.04 5.91 12.35
N ASN A 24 12.28 6.77 11.36
CA ASN A 24 11.42 7.93 11.06
C ASN A 24 9.95 7.51 10.86
N ALA A 25 9.74 6.48 10.04
CA ALA A 25 8.40 5.97 9.75
C ALA A 25 7.73 5.43 11.02
N ILE A 26 8.37 4.49 11.72
CA ILE A 26 7.80 3.86 12.91
C ILE A 26 7.53 4.92 13.99
N GLN A 27 8.44 5.86 14.20
CA GLN A 27 8.23 6.94 15.16
C GLN A 27 7.06 7.83 14.78
N SER A 28 6.85 8.16 13.50
CA SER A 28 5.68 8.91 13.06
C SER A 28 4.37 8.19 13.41
N TRP A 29 4.34 6.85 13.32
CA TRP A 29 3.16 6.06 13.65
C TRP A 29 2.85 6.05 15.15
N THR A 30 3.88 6.04 16.00
CA THR A 30 3.69 6.08 17.47
C THR A 30 3.12 7.40 17.98
N LEU A 31 3.20 8.46 17.17
CA LEU A 31 2.64 9.78 17.49
C LEU A 31 1.17 9.93 17.09
N LEU A 32 0.60 8.95 16.39
CA LEU A 32 -0.80 8.98 15.97
C LEU A 32 -1.73 8.57 17.12
N PRO A 33 -2.80 9.32 17.39
CA PRO A 33 -3.76 8.96 18.42
C PRO A 33 -4.57 7.71 18.04
N ALA A 34 -4.86 6.87 19.02
CA ALA A 34 -5.65 5.66 18.86
C ALA A 34 -5.09 4.64 17.84
N VAL A 35 -3.77 4.64 17.65
CA VAL A 35 -3.03 3.71 16.80
C VAL A 35 -2.14 2.82 17.68
N GLU A 36 -2.18 1.52 17.41
CA GLU A 36 -1.24 0.53 17.92
C GLU A 36 -0.29 0.11 16.79
N VAL A 37 0.97 -0.15 17.12
CA VAL A 37 1.98 -0.55 16.13
C VAL A 37 2.54 -1.93 16.48
N ILE A 38 2.55 -2.83 15.49
CA ILE A 38 3.13 -4.17 15.60
C ILE A 38 4.23 -4.32 14.54
N LEU A 39 5.45 -4.57 14.98
CA LEU A 39 6.56 -4.93 14.13
C LEU A 39 6.73 -6.45 14.11
N ILE A 40 6.82 -7.03 12.90
CA ILE A 40 6.82 -8.48 12.70
C ILE A 40 8.10 -8.91 11.98
N GLY A 41 8.79 -9.90 12.51
CA GLY A 41 9.98 -10.48 11.91
C GLY A 41 11.15 -10.64 12.87
N ARG A 42 12.24 -11.24 12.36
CA ARG A 42 13.48 -11.53 13.12
C ARG A 42 14.67 -10.73 12.61
N GLU A 43 14.43 -9.67 11.89
CA GLU A 43 15.46 -8.88 11.25
C GLU A 43 16.40 -8.24 12.29
N THR A 44 17.69 -8.18 11.95
CA THR A 44 18.71 -7.59 12.82
C THR A 44 18.35 -6.16 13.20
N GLY A 45 18.36 -5.84 14.50
CA GLY A 45 18.02 -4.51 15.03
C GLY A 45 16.53 -4.25 15.23
N LEU A 46 15.65 -5.18 14.80
CA LEU A 46 14.18 -4.99 14.89
C LEU A 46 13.68 -5.03 16.34
N ALA A 47 14.14 -6.00 17.12
CA ALA A 47 13.77 -6.14 18.53
C ALA A 47 14.23 -4.95 19.40
N GLU A 48 15.44 -4.46 19.12
CA GLU A 48 16.02 -3.26 19.77
C GLU A 48 15.18 -2.03 19.42
N THR A 49 14.92 -1.80 18.14
CA THR A 49 14.11 -0.67 17.68
C THR A 49 12.69 -0.73 18.24
N GLY A 50 12.08 -1.90 18.30
CA GLY A 50 10.76 -2.07 18.90
C GLY A 50 10.74 -1.66 20.37
N ARG A 51 11.75 -2.06 21.16
CA ARG A 51 11.87 -1.65 22.58
C ARG A 51 12.15 -0.16 22.73
N GLU A 52 13.01 0.41 21.92
CA GLU A 52 13.37 1.84 21.96
C GLU A 52 12.17 2.74 21.65
N LEU A 53 11.35 2.36 20.67
CA LEU A 53 10.17 3.11 20.25
C LEU A 53 8.89 2.72 21.01
N GLY A 54 8.96 1.76 21.94
CA GLY A 54 7.83 1.35 22.75
C GLY A 54 6.69 0.66 21.98
N VAL A 55 7.02 -0.03 20.86
CA VAL A 55 6.07 -0.72 20.01
C VAL A 55 6.14 -2.24 20.19
N LYS A 56 5.03 -2.92 19.93
CA LYS A 56 4.95 -4.38 20.03
C LYS A 56 5.80 -5.04 18.95
N HIS A 57 6.58 -6.02 19.34
CA HIS A 57 7.41 -6.82 18.42
C HIS A 57 7.02 -8.30 18.48
N ILE A 58 6.81 -8.92 17.33
CA ILE A 58 6.48 -10.34 17.17
C ILE A 58 7.52 -10.98 16.25
N PRO A 59 8.45 -11.79 16.80
CA PRO A 59 9.51 -12.38 15.98
C PRO A 59 9.05 -13.61 15.18
N ASP A 60 8.06 -14.34 15.66
CA ASP A 60 7.69 -15.66 15.11
C ASP A 60 6.70 -15.54 13.96
N VAL A 61 7.20 -15.17 12.79
CA VAL A 61 6.47 -15.13 11.53
C VAL A 61 6.90 -16.29 10.63
N ALA A 62 5.94 -16.90 9.93
CA ALA A 62 6.27 -17.89 8.90
C ALA A 62 7.02 -17.23 7.75
N VAL A 63 8.03 -17.92 7.24
CA VAL A 63 8.90 -17.43 6.17
C VAL A 63 8.94 -18.43 5.00
N ASN A 64 9.28 -17.94 3.81
CA ASN A 64 9.57 -18.80 2.66
C ASN A 64 10.97 -19.43 2.74
N GLN A 65 11.37 -20.17 1.69
CA GLN A 65 12.70 -20.82 1.61
C GLN A 65 13.88 -19.81 1.65
N SER A 66 13.63 -18.57 1.30
CA SER A 66 14.63 -17.48 1.34
C SER A 66 14.61 -16.71 2.67
N ALA A 67 13.96 -17.26 3.71
CA ALA A 67 13.77 -16.63 5.02
C ALA A 67 13.03 -15.27 4.98
N THR A 68 12.24 -15.01 3.93
CA THR A 68 11.45 -13.78 3.81
C THR A 68 10.03 -14.01 4.37
N PRO A 69 9.50 -13.10 5.19
CA PRO A 69 8.18 -13.25 5.82
C PRO A 69 7.04 -13.43 4.81
N LEU A 70 6.07 -14.28 5.19
CA LEU A 70 4.85 -14.52 4.44
C LEU A 70 3.73 -13.58 4.91
N ILE A 71 3.05 -12.93 3.96
CA ILE A 71 1.98 -11.98 4.23
C ILE A 71 0.80 -12.63 4.95
N SER A 72 0.44 -13.87 4.60
CA SER A 72 -0.61 -14.63 5.28
C SER A 72 -0.36 -14.76 6.79
N SER A 73 0.89 -15.11 7.16
CA SER A 73 1.32 -15.20 8.55
C SER A 73 1.31 -13.83 9.25
N MET A 74 1.76 -12.77 8.57
CA MET A 74 1.71 -11.41 9.11
C MET A 74 0.27 -10.98 9.42
N PHE A 75 -0.67 -11.27 8.52
CA PHE A 75 -2.09 -10.98 8.71
C PHE A 75 -2.70 -11.76 9.87
N GLN A 76 -2.34 -13.04 10.00
CA GLN A 76 -2.77 -13.86 11.13
C GLN A 76 -2.25 -13.29 12.45
N LEU A 77 -0.95 -13.04 12.56
CA LEU A 77 -0.31 -12.50 13.75
C LEU A 77 -0.88 -11.12 14.12
N ALA A 78 -1.13 -10.25 13.14
CA ALA A 78 -1.75 -8.96 13.39
C ALA A 78 -3.15 -9.12 13.99
N ARG A 79 -4.00 -10.03 13.47
CA ARG A 79 -5.34 -10.31 14.04
C ARG A 79 -5.28 -10.86 15.45
N GLU A 80 -4.42 -11.84 15.68
CA GLU A 80 -4.30 -12.51 17.00
C GLU A 80 -3.77 -11.58 18.08
N ASN A 81 -3.05 -10.54 17.70
CA ASN A 81 -2.35 -9.64 18.60
C ASN A 81 -2.91 -8.23 18.65
N SER A 82 -3.94 -7.94 17.89
CA SER A 82 -4.66 -6.66 17.84
C SER A 82 -5.97 -6.75 18.63
N GLN A 83 -6.37 -5.62 19.20
CA GLN A 83 -7.71 -5.40 19.77
C GLN A 83 -8.49 -4.32 18.98
N SER A 84 -7.95 -3.90 17.84
CA SER A 84 -8.55 -2.87 16.98
C SER A 84 -9.50 -3.50 15.97
N ASP A 85 -10.55 -2.78 15.61
CA ASP A 85 -11.49 -3.18 14.55
C ASP A 85 -10.87 -3.07 13.15
N LEU A 86 -9.83 -2.23 13.01
CA LEU A 86 -9.14 -1.96 11.76
C LEU A 86 -7.67 -2.39 11.82
N LEU A 87 -7.24 -3.04 10.76
CA LEU A 87 -5.84 -3.42 10.53
C LEU A 87 -5.29 -2.62 9.36
N CYS A 88 -4.02 -2.28 9.43
CA CYS A 88 -3.32 -1.63 8.34
C CYS A 88 -1.93 -2.24 8.15
N ILE A 89 -1.73 -2.95 7.03
CA ILE A 89 -0.39 -3.31 6.59
C ILE A 89 0.26 -2.09 5.95
N ILE A 90 1.50 -1.80 6.31
CA ILE A 90 2.22 -0.62 5.82
C ILE A 90 3.71 -0.94 5.65
N ASN A 91 4.33 -0.41 4.61
CA ASN A 91 5.77 -0.49 4.41
C ASN A 91 6.52 0.37 5.45
N ALA A 92 7.66 -0.12 5.94
CA ALA A 92 8.39 0.52 7.05
C ALA A 92 9.17 1.80 6.67
N ASP A 93 8.99 2.31 5.46
CA ASP A 93 9.57 3.56 4.94
C ASP A 93 8.51 4.67 4.72
N MET A 94 7.27 4.43 5.20
CA MET A 94 6.12 5.32 4.99
C MET A 94 5.87 6.17 6.23
N ILE A 95 5.99 7.50 6.11
CA ILE A 95 5.62 8.44 7.17
C ILE A 95 4.12 8.71 7.09
N LEU A 96 3.46 8.65 8.23
CA LEU A 96 2.07 9.05 8.42
C LEU A 96 1.99 10.29 9.31
N MET A 97 1.00 11.13 9.05
CA MET A 97 0.68 12.32 9.83
C MET A 97 -0.74 12.21 10.40
N SER A 98 -1.18 13.21 11.15
CA SER A 98 -2.49 13.20 11.84
C SER A 98 -3.69 13.05 10.91
N ASP A 99 -3.57 13.52 9.65
CA ASP A 99 -4.58 13.37 8.60
C ASP A 99 -4.93 11.91 8.32
N PHE A 100 -4.04 10.96 8.59
CA PHE A 100 -4.32 9.52 8.45
C PHE A 100 -5.49 9.06 9.34
N VAL A 101 -5.46 9.42 10.63
CA VAL A 101 -6.52 9.04 11.56
C VAL A 101 -7.82 9.77 11.26
N GLU A 102 -7.74 11.03 10.84
CA GLU A 102 -8.90 11.84 10.42
C GLU A 102 -9.60 11.23 9.21
N VAL A 103 -8.84 10.86 8.18
CA VAL A 103 -9.36 10.19 6.98
C VAL A 103 -10.06 8.87 7.31
N VAL A 104 -9.52 8.09 8.25
CA VAL A 104 -10.16 6.84 8.70
C VAL A 104 -11.49 7.14 9.39
N LYS A 105 -11.55 8.11 10.30
CA LYS A 105 -12.80 8.51 10.97
C LYS A 105 -13.86 8.99 9.98
N LEU A 106 -13.50 9.90 9.08
CA LEU A 106 -14.40 10.39 8.02
C LEU A 106 -14.92 9.26 7.14
N THR A 107 -14.08 8.26 6.85
CA THR A 107 -14.49 7.08 6.08
C THR A 107 -15.53 6.27 6.84
N LEU A 108 -15.31 6.00 8.12
CA LEU A 108 -16.24 5.22 8.96
C LEU A 108 -17.58 5.94 9.19
N GLU A 109 -17.57 7.26 9.28
CA GLU A 109 -18.77 8.10 9.47
C GLU A 109 -19.59 8.28 8.18
N SER A 110 -19.05 7.88 7.03
CA SER A 110 -19.70 8.11 5.74
C SER A 110 -20.88 7.19 5.50
N ASP A 111 -22.06 7.77 5.27
CA ASP A 111 -23.29 7.06 4.84
C ASP A 111 -23.15 6.40 3.44
N ALA A 112 -22.12 6.72 2.68
CA ALA A 112 -21.89 6.18 1.35
C ALA A 112 -21.25 4.80 1.35
N LEU A 113 -20.71 4.34 2.50
CA LEU A 113 -20.32 2.93 2.64
C LEU A 113 -21.60 2.08 2.68
N PRO A 114 -21.64 0.96 1.93
CA PRO A 114 -22.78 0.06 1.96
C PRO A 114 -22.83 -0.66 3.32
N SER A 115 -23.26 0.05 4.35
CA SER A 115 -23.76 -0.58 5.55
C SER A 115 -25.21 -1.00 5.26
N LYS A 116 -25.55 -2.26 5.44
CA LYS A 116 -26.97 -2.57 5.70
C LYS A 116 -27.35 -1.68 6.88
N ARG A 117 -28.37 -0.86 6.73
CA ARG A 117 -28.83 0.19 7.68
C ARG A 117 -28.96 -0.23 9.17
N GLN A 118 -28.61 -1.45 9.53
CA GLN A 118 -28.69 -2.04 10.86
C GLN A 118 -27.34 -2.44 11.48
N GLU A 119 -26.24 -2.46 10.72
CA GLU A 119 -24.93 -2.86 11.23
C GLU A 119 -23.96 -1.69 11.12
N ARG A 120 -23.95 -0.80 12.12
CA ARG A 120 -22.95 0.27 12.26
C ARG A 120 -21.64 -0.21 12.92
N ASP A 121 -21.46 -1.54 13.04
CA ASP A 121 -20.25 -2.11 13.59
C ASP A 121 -19.14 -2.04 12.51
N PRO A 122 -18.05 -1.26 12.73
CA PRO A 122 -16.92 -1.17 11.79
C PRO A 122 -16.30 -2.53 11.49
N ALA A 123 -16.34 -3.47 12.43
CA ALA A 123 -15.81 -4.82 12.26
C ALA A 123 -16.60 -5.66 11.23
N LEU A 124 -17.87 -5.32 10.99
CA LEU A 124 -18.73 -6.02 10.02
C LEU A 124 -18.74 -5.38 8.63
N GLN A 125 -18.28 -4.14 8.52
CA GLN A 125 -18.09 -3.49 7.23
C GLN A 125 -16.89 -4.10 6.50
N LYS A 126 -16.97 -4.21 5.18
CA LYS A 126 -15.85 -4.69 4.36
C LYS A 126 -15.46 -3.61 3.36
N PHE A 127 -14.30 -3.06 3.50
CA PHE A 127 -13.72 -2.07 2.57
C PHE A 127 -12.19 -2.15 2.59
N VAL A 128 -11.57 -1.48 1.65
CA VAL A 128 -10.12 -1.26 1.60
C VAL A 128 -9.86 0.21 1.33
N LEU A 129 -9.05 0.82 2.19
CA LEU A 129 -8.62 2.20 2.07
C LEU A 129 -7.14 2.24 1.74
N LEU A 130 -6.77 3.06 0.75
CA LEU A 130 -5.40 3.26 0.29
C LEU A 130 -5.24 4.65 -0.34
N SER A 131 -4.00 5.09 -0.55
CA SER A 131 -3.70 6.32 -1.30
C SER A 131 -2.48 6.15 -2.19
N GLN A 132 -2.26 7.09 -3.11
CA GLN A 132 -0.94 7.31 -3.66
C GLN A 132 -0.05 7.90 -2.57
N ARG A 133 1.25 7.73 -2.73
CA ARG A 133 2.26 8.29 -1.84
C ARG A 133 2.97 9.46 -2.48
N TRP A 134 3.56 10.30 -1.67
CA TRP A 134 4.51 11.32 -2.08
C TRP A 134 5.93 10.78 -1.90
N ASP A 135 6.72 10.74 -2.95
CA ASP A 135 8.13 10.36 -2.89
C ASP A 135 8.96 11.57 -2.49
N LEU A 136 9.79 11.42 -1.46
CA LEU A 136 10.66 12.47 -0.93
C LEU A 136 12.01 11.89 -0.51
N ASP A 137 13.11 12.60 -0.80
CA ASP A 137 14.45 12.24 -0.35
C ASP A 137 14.66 12.67 1.09
N ILE A 138 14.68 11.70 2.03
CA ILE A 138 14.94 11.94 3.46
C ILE A 138 16.14 11.07 3.86
N THR A 139 17.25 11.72 4.19
CA THR A 139 18.51 11.04 4.52
C THR A 139 18.91 11.16 5.98
N GLN A 140 18.16 11.94 6.75
CA GLN A 140 18.46 12.25 8.15
C GLN A 140 17.27 11.89 9.05
N PRO A 141 17.52 11.66 10.35
CA PRO A 141 16.44 11.55 11.33
C PRO A 141 15.55 12.80 11.32
N ILE A 142 14.24 12.57 11.38
CA ILE A 142 13.25 13.65 11.49
C ILE A 142 13.19 14.09 12.95
N GLU A 143 13.23 15.39 13.17
CA GLU A 143 12.97 15.98 14.48
C GLU A 143 11.46 16.12 14.69
N PHE A 144 10.89 15.23 15.49
CA PHE A 144 9.46 15.20 15.82
C PHE A 144 9.08 16.19 16.92
N SER A 145 9.58 17.44 16.82
CA SER A 145 9.22 18.56 17.68
C SER A 145 7.90 19.19 17.24
N GLU A 146 7.35 20.11 18.05
CA GLU A 146 6.12 20.84 17.71
C GLU A 146 6.16 21.41 16.29
N GLY A 147 5.05 21.24 15.53
CA GLY A 147 4.93 21.70 14.15
C GLY A 147 5.71 20.87 13.11
N TRP A 148 6.22 19.67 13.46
CA TRP A 148 6.96 18.83 12.52
C TRP A 148 6.16 18.45 11.26
N GLN A 149 4.85 18.25 11.39
CA GLN A 149 3.98 17.88 10.27
C GLN A 149 3.87 19.02 9.26
N ASP A 150 3.72 20.27 9.74
CA ASP A 150 3.64 21.45 8.87
C ASP A 150 4.97 21.67 8.13
N ARG A 151 6.10 21.53 8.84
CA ARG A 151 7.45 21.62 8.21
C ARG A 151 7.63 20.54 7.13
N LEU A 152 7.28 19.30 7.44
CA LEU A 152 7.42 18.20 6.49
C LEU A 152 6.48 18.36 5.30
N SER A 153 5.22 18.76 5.52
CA SER A 153 4.26 19.05 4.45
C SER A 153 4.74 20.15 3.51
N ALA A 154 5.33 21.22 4.05
CA ALA A 154 5.91 22.28 3.23
C ALA A 154 7.08 21.77 2.37
N ILE A 155 7.93 20.89 2.92
CA ILE A 155 9.03 20.25 2.16
C ILE A 155 8.46 19.36 1.04
N VAL A 156 7.44 18.55 1.33
CA VAL A 156 6.78 17.70 0.33
C VAL A 156 6.20 18.52 -0.81
N GLN A 157 5.55 19.65 -0.50
CA GLN A 157 4.99 20.54 -1.53
C GLN A 157 6.06 21.19 -2.43
N LEU A 158 7.26 21.42 -1.93
CA LEU A 158 8.35 22.03 -2.66
C LEU A 158 9.21 21.02 -3.43
N GLN A 159 9.46 19.84 -2.88
CA GLN A 159 10.46 18.88 -3.35
C GLN A 159 9.89 17.49 -3.63
N GLY A 160 8.74 17.15 -3.06
CA GLY A 160 8.11 15.86 -3.23
C GLY A 160 7.50 15.67 -4.61
N SER A 161 7.31 14.45 -5.01
CA SER A 161 6.59 14.10 -6.23
C SER A 161 5.51 13.04 -5.93
N LEU A 162 4.29 13.28 -6.41
CA LEU A 162 3.22 12.30 -6.26
C LEU A 162 3.54 11.08 -7.12
N HIS A 163 3.67 9.92 -6.48
CA HIS A 163 3.99 8.68 -7.16
C HIS A 163 2.90 8.30 -8.16
N ARG A 164 3.28 7.58 -9.23
CA ARG A 164 2.30 7.07 -10.21
C ARG A 164 1.25 6.17 -9.53
N PRO A 165 0.04 6.00 -10.11
CA PRO A 165 -1.05 5.21 -9.52
C PRO A 165 -0.78 3.69 -9.41
N ALA A 166 0.40 3.21 -9.71
CA ALA A 166 0.80 1.80 -9.64
C ALA A 166 1.80 1.61 -8.51
N GLY A 167 1.39 1.11 -7.42
CA GLY A 167 2.15 0.91 -6.19
C GLY A 167 1.36 1.50 -5.04
N SER A 168 1.02 0.65 -4.11
CA SER A 168 0.34 1.02 -2.87
C SER A 168 1.14 0.43 -1.73
N ASP A 169 1.55 1.27 -0.80
CA ASP A 169 2.49 0.93 0.25
C ASP A 169 1.82 0.76 1.61
N PHE A 170 0.51 1.00 1.67
CA PHE A 170 -0.33 0.65 2.80
C PHE A 170 -1.73 0.25 2.33
N PHE A 171 -2.36 -0.61 3.12
CA PHE A 171 -3.75 -1.03 2.98
C PHE A 171 -4.37 -1.07 4.35
N LEU A 172 -5.41 -0.24 4.57
CA LEU A 172 -6.23 -0.27 5.77
C LEU A 172 -7.55 -0.97 5.47
N PHE A 173 -7.97 -1.85 6.34
CA PHE A 173 -9.16 -2.68 6.16
C PHE A 173 -9.71 -3.18 7.50
N PRO A 174 -11.01 -3.50 7.60
CA PRO A 174 -11.60 -4.14 8.77
C PRO A 174 -11.01 -5.52 9.04
N VAL A 175 -10.88 -5.88 10.31
CA VAL A 175 -10.33 -7.17 10.77
C VAL A 175 -11.04 -8.36 10.15
N SER A 176 -12.31 -8.21 9.74
CA SER A 176 -13.15 -9.23 9.08
C SER A 176 -12.83 -9.48 7.60
N THR A 177 -11.84 -8.77 7.02
CA THR A 177 -11.44 -8.92 5.61
C THR A 177 -10.16 -9.72 5.44
N PHE A 178 -9.87 -10.21 4.24
CA PHE A 178 -8.63 -10.91 3.87
C PHE A 178 -8.25 -12.11 4.77
N HIS A 179 -9.22 -12.94 5.16
CA HIS A 179 -8.93 -14.20 5.91
C HIS A 179 -8.23 -15.26 5.04
N ASP A 180 -8.42 -15.19 3.74
CA ASP A 180 -7.93 -16.14 2.74
C ASP A 180 -6.78 -15.57 1.89
N ILE A 181 -5.94 -14.70 2.46
CA ILE A 181 -4.78 -14.15 1.77
C ILE A 181 -3.75 -15.26 1.51
N PRO A 182 -3.25 -15.41 0.27
CA PRO A 182 -2.22 -16.41 -0.05
C PRO A 182 -0.88 -16.14 0.65
N ASP A 183 -0.02 -17.16 0.67
CA ASP A 183 1.33 -17.11 1.23
C ASP A 183 2.29 -16.26 0.38
N PHE A 184 1.89 -15.04 0.09
CA PHE A 184 2.72 -14.08 -0.64
C PHE A 184 3.98 -13.74 0.14
N THR A 185 5.09 -13.63 -0.55
CA THR A 185 6.34 -13.12 0.00
C THR A 185 6.32 -11.60 0.03
N ILE A 186 6.54 -11.00 1.21
CA ILE A 186 6.62 -9.54 1.37
C ILE A 186 7.83 -8.97 0.62
N GLY A 187 7.76 -7.69 0.22
CA GLY A 187 8.83 -7.04 -0.51
C GLY A 187 9.02 -7.55 -1.94
N ARG A 188 8.08 -8.32 -2.47
CA ARG A 188 8.03 -8.78 -3.86
C ARG A 188 6.77 -8.26 -4.53
N ALA A 189 6.83 -8.05 -5.86
CA ALA A 189 5.69 -7.51 -6.60
C ALA A 189 4.49 -8.47 -6.59
N GLY A 190 3.29 -7.89 -6.64
CA GLY A 190 2.04 -8.58 -6.96
C GLY A 190 1.04 -8.72 -5.83
N TRP A 191 1.47 -8.81 -4.58
CA TRP A 191 0.54 -8.95 -3.45
C TRP A 191 -0.30 -7.69 -3.21
N ASP A 192 0.31 -6.51 -3.34
CA ASP A 192 -0.33 -5.20 -3.21
C ASP A 192 -1.44 -5.00 -4.27
N ASN A 193 -1.12 -5.27 -5.51
CA ASN A 193 -2.09 -5.23 -6.60
C ASN A 193 -3.19 -6.29 -6.45
N TRP A 194 -2.84 -7.48 -5.93
CA TRP A 194 -3.80 -8.55 -5.66
C TRP A 194 -4.80 -8.15 -4.57
N MET A 195 -4.40 -7.41 -3.54
CA MET A 195 -5.34 -6.93 -2.52
C MET A 195 -6.44 -6.06 -3.13
N ILE A 196 -6.10 -5.17 -4.05
CA ILE A 196 -7.08 -4.36 -4.78
C ILE A 196 -7.98 -5.27 -5.65
N TYR A 197 -7.40 -6.23 -6.38
CA TYR A 197 -8.15 -7.20 -7.17
C TYR A 197 -9.13 -7.98 -6.31
N LYS A 198 -8.68 -8.53 -5.17
CA LYS A 198 -9.49 -9.31 -4.24
C LYS A 198 -10.68 -8.49 -3.74
N ALA A 199 -10.44 -7.29 -3.25
CA ALA A 199 -11.49 -6.39 -2.80
C ALA A 199 -12.52 -6.09 -3.91
N ARG A 200 -12.04 -5.83 -5.13
CA ARG A 200 -12.89 -5.60 -6.30
C ARG A 200 -13.73 -6.82 -6.67
N ARG A 201 -13.15 -8.01 -6.58
CA ARG A 201 -13.82 -9.29 -6.88
C ARG A 201 -14.89 -9.61 -5.84
N GLU A 202 -14.63 -9.34 -4.58
CA GLU A 202 -15.58 -9.54 -3.49
C GLU A 202 -16.66 -8.45 -3.41
N GLY A 203 -16.58 -7.43 -4.27
CA GLY A 203 -17.52 -6.31 -4.25
C GLY A 203 -17.31 -5.32 -3.09
N TRP A 204 -16.18 -5.40 -2.39
CA TRP A 204 -15.87 -4.46 -1.32
C TRP A 204 -15.54 -3.08 -1.89
N PRO A 205 -15.96 -2.00 -1.23
CA PRO A 205 -15.48 -0.67 -1.55
C PRO A 205 -13.96 -0.59 -1.52
N VAL A 206 -13.36 -0.09 -2.59
CA VAL A 206 -11.94 0.30 -2.66
C VAL A 206 -11.92 1.82 -2.67
N ILE A 207 -11.34 2.41 -1.63
CA ILE A 207 -11.42 3.85 -1.33
C ILE A 207 -10.06 4.49 -1.57
N ASP A 208 -10.01 5.41 -2.53
CA ASP A 208 -8.85 6.23 -2.85
C ASP A 208 -8.87 7.49 -1.98
N CYS A 209 -7.96 7.58 -1.01
CA CYS A 209 -7.86 8.73 -0.12
C CYS A 209 -6.81 9.76 -0.56
N THR A 210 -6.21 9.62 -1.73
CA THR A 210 -5.16 10.52 -2.24
C THR A 210 -5.50 12.01 -2.12
N PRO A 211 -6.75 12.49 -2.35
CA PRO A 211 -7.04 13.92 -2.22
C PRO A 211 -7.07 14.46 -0.79
N SER A 212 -7.17 13.57 0.22
CA SER A 212 -7.39 13.95 1.62
C SER A 212 -6.28 13.47 2.55
N LEU A 213 -5.29 12.73 2.03
CA LEU A 213 -4.26 12.07 2.80
C LEU A 213 -2.89 12.26 2.17
N MET A 214 -1.93 12.74 2.95
CA MET A 214 -0.54 12.85 2.56
C MET A 214 0.29 11.75 3.22
N VAL A 215 0.55 10.67 2.49
CA VAL A 215 1.47 9.60 2.91
C VAL A 215 2.81 9.80 2.21
N ILE A 216 3.91 9.79 2.96
CA ILE A 216 5.22 10.14 2.45
C ILE A 216 6.12 8.91 2.45
N HIS A 217 6.60 8.52 1.28
CA HIS A 217 7.61 7.50 1.10
C HIS A 217 9.00 8.13 1.10
N GLN A 218 9.86 7.65 1.97
CA GLN A 218 11.24 8.06 2.03
C GLN A 218 12.03 7.28 0.99
N ASN A 219 12.52 7.99 -0.04
CA ASN A 219 13.21 7.37 -1.16
C ASN A 219 14.46 6.61 -0.72
N HIS A 220 14.64 5.43 -1.27
CA HIS A 220 15.84 4.62 -1.13
C HIS A 220 16.13 3.89 -2.45
N ASP A 221 17.37 3.47 -2.64
CA ASP A 221 17.76 2.64 -3.76
C ASP A 221 17.47 1.14 -3.50
N TYR A 222 17.86 0.32 -4.45
CA TYR A 222 17.77 -1.14 -4.37
C TYR A 222 19.09 -1.80 -3.99
N SER A 223 20.05 -1.05 -3.40
CA SER A 223 21.39 -1.56 -3.04
C SER A 223 21.33 -2.75 -2.07
N HIS A 224 20.28 -2.81 -1.26
CA HIS A 224 20.02 -3.92 -0.34
C HIS A 224 19.58 -5.22 -1.05
N LEU A 225 19.27 -5.18 -2.34
CA LEU A 225 18.91 -6.38 -3.12
C LEU A 225 20.14 -6.92 -3.88
N PRO A 226 20.22 -8.24 -4.09
CA PRO A 226 21.27 -8.84 -4.89
C PRO A 226 21.37 -8.20 -6.28
N GLY A 227 22.52 -7.60 -6.59
CA GLY A 227 22.76 -6.94 -7.87
C GLY A 227 22.14 -5.55 -8.01
N GLY A 228 21.58 -4.93 -6.96
CA GLY A 228 21.04 -3.56 -6.98
C GLY A 228 19.87 -3.36 -7.94
N LYS A 229 19.17 -4.43 -8.35
CA LYS A 229 18.10 -4.38 -9.34
C LYS A 229 16.72 -4.53 -8.67
N PRO A 230 15.68 -3.88 -9.23
CA PRO A 230 14.32 -4.10 -8.81
C PRO A 230 13.95 -5.60 -8.88
N HIS A 231 13.19 -6.07 -7.91
CA HIS A 231 12.82 -7.48 -7.67
C HIS A 231 11.83 -8.09 -8.69
N TYR A 232 11.53 -7.43 -9.80
CA TYR A 232 10.52 -7.89 -10.77
C TYR A 232 10.86 -9.24 -11.44
N GLU A 233 12.14 -9.59 -11.52
CA GLU A 233 12.62 -10.87 -12.11
C GLU A 233 12.99 -11.90 -11.03
N HIS A 234 12.74 -11.61 -9.75
CA HIS A 234 13.07 -12.52 -8.64
C HIS A 234 12.14 -13.75 -8.65
N PRO A 235 12.65 -14.97 -8.34
CA PRO A 235 11.82 -16.18 -8.28
C PRO A 235 10.59 -16.04 -7.38
N ASP A 236 10.73 -15.40 -6.21
CA ASP A 236 9.61 -15.16 -5.29
C ASP A 236 8.53 -14.24 -5.89
N THR A 237 8.89 -13.35 -6.82
CA THR A 237 7.91 -12.54 -7.56
C THR A 237 7.08 -13.42 -8.50
N ASN A 238 7.71 -14.38 -9.18
CA ASN A 238 7.00 -15.33 -10.01
C ASN A 238 6.06 -16.23 -9.19
N GLU A 239 6.50 -16.61 -7.99
CA GLU A 239 5.65 -17.35 -7.04
C GLU A 239 4.48 -16.51 -6.56
N ASN A 240 4.66 -15.24 -6.21
CA ASN A 240 3.55 -14.33 -5.90
C ASN A 240 2.55 -14.24 -7.06
N ILE A 241 3.03 -14.14 -8.31
CA ILE A 241 2.15 -14.13 -9.48
C ILE A 241 1.34 -15.43 -9.60
N ARG A 242 1.98 -16.58 -9.37
CA ARG A 242 1.32 -17.90 -9.39
C ARG A 242 0.25 -17.98 -8.30
N LEU A 243 0.58 -17.61 -7.07
CA LEU A 243 -0.32 -17.60 -5.91
C LEU A 243 -1.50 -16.63 -6.11
N ALA A 244 -1.27 -15.50 -6.78
CA ALA A 244 -2.32 -14.56 -7.16
C ALA A 244 -3.33 -15.12 -8.16
N GLY A 245 -3.10 -16.30 -8.72
CA GLY A 245 -3.90 -16.86 -9.82
C GLY A 245 -3.54 -16.28 -11.19
N GLY A 246 -2.35 -15.72 -11.34
CA GLY A 246 -1.77 -15.26 -12.60
C GLY A 246 -1.66 -13.73 -12.74
N GLN A 247 -0.99 -13.34 -13.81
CA GLN A 247 -0.63 -11.94 -14.11
C GLN A 247 -1.84 -10.99 -14.20
N ALA A 248 -3.02 -11.48 -14.55
CA ALA A 248 -4.23 -10.66 -14.68
C ALA A 248 -4.67 -10.09 -13.31
N ASN A 249 -4.50 -10.86 -12.25
CA ASN A 249 -4.98 -10.53 -10.91
C ASN A 249 -4.06 -9.55 -10.16
N ILE A 250 -2.82 -9.37 -10.61
CA ILE A 250 -1.85 -8.43 -10.04
C ILE A 250 -1.71 -7.12 -10.83
N ARG A 251 -2.71 -6.77 -11.61
CA ARG A 251 -2.68 -5.54 -12.44
C ARG A 251 -3.54 -4.42 -11.90
N TYR A 252 -4.27 -4.69 -10.84
CA TYR A 252 -5.15 -3.70 -10.23
C TYR A 252 -4.34 -2.62 -9.53
N THR A 253 -4.82 -1.39 -9.62
CA THR A 253 -4.15 -0.21 -9.06
C THR A 253 -5.19 0.70 -8.43
N ILE A 254 -4.77 1.78 -7.81
CA ILE A 254 -5.69 2.78 -7.24
C ILE A 254 -6.65 3.39 -8.30
N LEU A 255 -6.33 3.30 -9.59
CA LEU A 255 -7.26 3.69 -10.67
C LEU A 255 -8.51 2.83 -10.71
N ASP A 256 -8.46 1.63 -10.11
CA ASP A 256 -9.58 0.70 -10.01
C ASP A 256 -10.44 0.93 -8.75
N ALA A 257 -10.16 1.98 -7.96
CA ALA A 257 -10.95 2.37 -6.81
C ALA A 257 -12.40 2.65 -7.19
N THR A 258 -13.33 2.24 -6.31
CA THR A 258 -14.78 2.42 -6.47
C THR A 258 -15.27 3.73 -5.91
N HIS A 259 -14.60 4.20 -4.86
CA HIS A 259 -14.89 5.42 -4.12
C HIS A 259 -13.62 6.26 -3.99
N GLN A 260 -13.80 7.53 -3.71
CA GLN A 260 -12.73 8.48 -3.43
C GLN A 260 -13.16 9.36 -2.26
N LEU A 261 -12.31 9.50 -1.27
CA LEU A 261 -12.51 10.50 -0.23
C LEU A 261 -12.01 11.85 -0.76
N ALA A 262 -12.95 12.75 -0.99
CA ALA A 262 -12.64 14.10 -1.48
C ALA A 262 -12.07 14.97 -0.35
N ALA A 263 -11.35 16.03 -0.70
CA ALA A 263 -10.71 16.93 0.26
C ALA A 263 -11.70 17.60 1.26
N ASP A 264 -12.99 17.61 0.94
CA ASP A 264 -14.06 18.07 1.84
C ASP A 264 -14.56 16.96 2.79
N GLY A 265 -13.92 15.80 2.83
CA GLY A 265 -14.24 14.67 3.67
C GLY A 265 -15.42 13.80 3.17
N LYS A 266 -15.96 14.10 2.00
CA LYS A 266 -17.07 13.31 1.45
C LYS A 266 -16.58 12.13 0.63
N LEU A 267 -17.21 10.97 0.85
CA LEU A 267 -16.99 9.80 0.05
C LEU A 267 -17.82 9.89 -1.24
N VAL A 268 -17.13 9.99 -2.37
CA VAL A 268 -17.75 10.19 -3.69
C VAL A 268 -17.31 9.13 -4.70
N ARG A 269 -17.97 9.04 -5.84
CA ARG A 269 -17.45 8.24 -6.97
C ARG A 269 -16.25 8.95 -7.59
N PRO A 270 -15.15 8.23 -7.87
CA PRO A 270 -13.97 8.83 -8.48
C PRO A 270 -14.30 9.48 -9.82
N LYS A 271 -13.78 10.68 -10.05
CA LYS A 271 -13.93 11.38 -11.33
C LYS A 271 -13.32 10.55 -12.47
N MET A 272 -13.99 10.53 -13.62
CA MET A 272 -13.50 9.84 -14.82
C MET A 272 -12.39 10.67 -15.47
N THR A 273 -11.15 10.36 -15.11
CA THR A 273 -9.97 10.93 -15.78
C THR A 273 -9.59 10.11 -17.01
N SER A 274 -8.76 10.66 -17.88
CA SER A 274 -8.21 9.92 -19.04
C SER A 274 -7.48 8.64 -18.62
N ALA A 275 -6.80 8.66 -17.48
CA ALA A 275 -6.12 7.49 -16.91
C ALA A 275 -7.13 6.41 -16.50
N ARG A 276 -8.18 6.77 -15.76
CA ARG A 276 -9.25 5.84 -15.34
C ARG A 276 -10.04 5.32 -16.54
N PHE A 277 -10.32 6.17 -17.53
CA PHE A 277 -10.97 5.73 -18.77
C PHE A 277 -10.12 4.70 -19.51
N THR A 278 -8.84 5.01 -19.74
CA THR A 278 -7.91 4.08 -20.38
C THR A 278 -7.81 2.76 -19.61
N ARG A 279 -7.79 2.83 -18.28
CA ARG A 279 -7.76 1.66 -17.42
C ARG A 279 -9.03 0.79 -17.56
N LYS A 280 -10.22 1.41 -17.53
CA LYS A 280 -11.49 0.70 -17.76
C LYS A 280 -11.56 0.06 -19.14
N LEU A 281 -11.11 0.78 -20.16
CA LEU A 281 -11.03 0.24 -21.52
C LEU A 281 -10.09 -0.97 -21.59
N GLU A 282 -8.93 -0.89 -20.95
CA GLU A 282 -7.98 -2.00 -20.87
C GLU A 282 -8.61 -3.24 -20.22
N LEU A 283 -9.29 -3.08 -19.08
CA LEU A 283 -9.99 -4.18 -18.41
C LEU A 283 -11.13 -4.76 -19.28
N PHE A 284 -11.92 -3.90 -19.90
CA PHE A 284 -12.98 -4.32 -20.80
C PHE A 284 -12.45 -5.12 -22.00
N LEU A 285 -11.42 -4.60 -22.68
CA LEU A 285 -10.79 -5.31 -23.79
C LEU A 285 -10.24 -6.68 -23.40
N ARG A 286 -9.66 -6.79 -22.21
CA ARG A 286 -9.18 -8.07 -21.67
C ARG A 286 -10.29 -9.07 -21.37
N THR A 287 -11.45 -8.57 -20.93
CA THR A 287 -12.62 -9.43 -20.68
C THR A 287 -13.24 -9.93 -21.97
N VAL A 288 -13.37 -9.07 -22.97
CA VAL A 288 -14.03 -9.41 -24.24
C VAL A 288 -13.10 -10.16 -25.19
N PHE A 289 -11.84 -9.77 -25.25
CA PHE A 289 -10.83 -10.31 -26.16
C PHE A 289 -9.76 -11.12 -25.42
N PHE A 290 -10.16 -11.95 -24.46
CA PHE A 290 -9.27 -12.75 -23.61
C PHE A 290 -8.33 -13.68 -24.40
N PHE A 291 -8.69 -14.01 -25.64
CA PHE A 291 -7.91 -14.86 -26.58
C PHE A 291 -6.78 -14.09 -27.29
N LEU A 292 -6.75 -12.76 -27.23
CA LEU A 292 -5.67 -11.98 -27.85
C LEU A 292 -4.44 -11.88 -26.93
N PRO A 293 -3.23 -11.87 -27.53
CA PRO A 293 -2.01 -11.63 -26.76
C PRO A 293 -2.09 -10.31 -25.97
N GLU A 294 -1.61 -10.34 -24.72
CA GLU A 294 -1.63 -9.18 -23.80
C GLU A 294 -1.08 -7.90 -24.43
N ARG A 295 0.04 -8.02 -25.16
CA ARG A 295 0.70 -6.89 -25.83
C ARG A 295 -0.22 -6.22 -26.86
N THR A 296 -1.08 -7.00 -27.51
CA THR A 296 -2.08 -6.50 -28.45
C THR A 296 -3.17 -5.70 -27.72
N LEU A 297 -3.67 -6.24 -26.61
CA LEU A 297 -4.69 -5.57 -25.79
C LEU A 297 -4.18 -4.26 -25.18
N GLU A 298 -2.93 -4.23 -24.70
CA GLU A 298 -2.29 -3.00 -24.21
C GLU A 298 -2.16 -1.93 -25.30
N ASN A 299 -1.80 -2.33 -26.51
CA ASN A 299 -1.67 -1.43 -27.64
C ASN A 299 -3.01 -0.84 -28.08
N LEU A 300 -4.08 -1.66 -28.06
CA LEU A 300 -5.44 -1.21 -28.36
C LEU A 300 -5.95 -0.22 -27.30
N ALA A 301 -5.68 -0.48 -26.02
CA ALA A 301 -6.09 0.41 -24.94
C ALA A 301 -5.29 1.72 -24.90
N ARG A 302 -4.04 1.72 -25.38
CA ARG A 302 -3.10 2.85 -25.28
C ARG A 302 -2.44 3.22 -26.60
N PRO A 303 -3.19 3.61 -27.64
CA PRO A 303 -2.66 3.84 -28.99
C PRO A 303 -1.55 4.91 -29.06
N LYS A 304 -1.58 5.92 -28.20
CA LYS A 304 -0.52 6.94 -28.11
C LYS A 304 0.82 6.37 -27.63
N ARG A 305 0.82 5.40 -26.71
CA ARG A 305 2.05 4.70 -26.28
C ARG A 305 2.61 3.81 -27.37
N TRP A 306 1.75 3.15 -28.11
CA TRP A 306 2.13 2.33 -29.25
C TRP A 306 2.78 3.17 -30.35
N LYS A 307 2.16 4.31 -30.75
CA LYS A 307 2.78 5.26 -31.70
C LYS A 307 4.17 5.72 -31.25
N LYS A 308 4.35 6.12 -29.98
CA LYS A 308 5.67 6.50 -29.46
C LYS A 308 6.69 5.36 -29.51
N ARG A 309 6.29 4.12 -29.23
CA ARG A 309 7.18 2.94 -29.33
C ARG A 309 7.60 2.67 -30.77
N ILE A 310 6.67 2.73 -31.72
CA ILE A 310 6.97 2.56 -33.14
C ILE A 310 7.92 3.67 -33.62
N LEU A 311 7.64 4.93 -33.29
CA LEU A 311 8.52 6.04 -33.65
C LEU A 311 9.95 5.88 -33.11
N LYS A 312 10.07 5.39 -31.87
CA LYS A 312 11.38 5.10 -31.26
C LYS A 312 12.11 3.94 -31.95
N ILE A 313 11.39 2.91 -32.40
CA ILE A 313 11.97 1.76 -33.14
C ILE A 313 12.39 2.20 -34.55
N LEU A 314 11.63 3.10 -35.17
CA LEU A 314 11.92 3.62 -36.50
C LEU A 314 12.95 4.77 -36.52
N GLY A 315 13.57 5.09 -35.36
CA GLY A 315 14.58 6.16 -35.27
C GLY A 315 14.02 7.57 -35.52
N LYS A 316 12.69 7.73 -35.50
CA LYS A 316 12.04 9.04 -35.68
C LYS A 316 11.75 9.61 -34.28
N ARG A 317 12.39 10.77 -33.97
CA ARG A 317 12.11 11.57 -32.77
C ARG A 317 10.74 12.22 -32.83
#